data_d71416460841c9e78a55968605be01ea
#
_entry.id   d71416460841c9e78a55968605be01ea
#
_cell.length_a   1.000
_cell.length_b   1.000
_cell.length_c   1.000
_cell.angle_alpha   90.00
_cell.angle_beta   90.00
_cell.angle_gamma   90.00
#
_symmetry.space_group_name_H-M   'P 1'
#
loop_
_entity.id
_entity.type
_entity.pdbx_description
1 polymer ?
#
loop_
_entity_poly.entity_id
_entity_poly.type
_entity_poly.pdbx_seq_one_letter_code
_entity_poly.pdbx_strand_id
1 'polypeptide(L)'
;MNNFEEKLNKYAEVIVKIGANVQKGQKVWVNCTTDALPLVYKVTELAYKEGASDVHVKLTDDKLSRLHAEYQSKEDYSNIPQWAIDERNDYLDNNVVFIHILSSSPNLFAGIDPEKLGALAKNAGEAYKHYRTCIMTDVNSWTIASYPSADWAKLVFPDETDTDIAQEKLLDAILKTVRVDKDDPVKAWEEHRKNLNEKAEFLNSKNFVALHYTSKGTDLTVGLPKNHIWVAAGSVNAKGDDFLPNMPTEEVFTAGDRDRVDGYVSNKKPLSYQGNIIDNFKLTFKDGKVVDFEAEEGYDILKQLLDTDEGSRRIGEVALVPNDSPISNSGLLYYQTLFDENASNHLALGAAYPTTIKDGTKMTEEELKEAHINQSISHVDFMIGDAEMDIDGILEDGTRIPVFRKGNWAF
;
A
#
# COMPACT_ATOMS: atom_id res chain seq x y z
N MET A 1 23.98 9.35 -23.36
CA MET A 1 23.58 8.38 -22.33
C MET A 1 22.47 7.53 -22.91
N ASN A 2 22.45 6.24 -22.61
CA ASN A 2 21.36 5.38 -23.06
C ASN A 2 20.07 5.83 -22.33
N ASN A 3 18.96 5.93 -23.02
CA ASN A 3 17.64 6.34 -22.45
C ASN A 3 17.29 5.57 -21.16
N PHE A 4 17.68 4.32 -21.07
CA PHE A 4 17.49 3.46 -19.90
C PHE A 4 18.24 3.98 -18.65
N GLU A 5 19.53 4.30 -18.77
CA GLU A 5 20.33 4.83 -17.65
C GLU A 5 19.80 6.17 -17.13
N GLU A 6 19.32 7.03 -18.03
CA GLU A 6 18.72 8.30 -17.65
C GLU A 6 17.41 8.10 -16.86
N LYS A 7 16.54 7.19 -17.32
CA LYS A 7 15.31 6.80 -16.62
C LYS A 7 15.60 6.29 -15.21
N LEU A 8 16.60 5.40 -15.05
CA LEU A 8 16.96 4.87 -13.73
C LEU A 8 17.55 5.95 -12.82
N ASN A 9 18.34 6.88 -13.35
CA ASN A 9 18.84 8.01 -12.56
C ASN A 9 17.69 8.90 -12.06
N LYS A 10 16.74 9.28 -12.92
CA LYS A 10 15.55 10.04 -12.52
C LYS A 10 14.71 9.29 -11.49
N TYR A 11 14.57 7.97 -11.65
CA TYR A 11 13.82 7.16 -10.68
C TYR A 11 14.53 7.10 -9.32
N ALA A 12 15.84 6.93 -9.31
CA ALA A 12 16.61 7.00 -8.07
C ALA A 12 16.48 8.38 -7.40
N GLU A 13 16.42 9.48 -8.17
CA GLU A 13 16.18 10.82 -7.61
C GLU A 13 14.83 10.91 -6.89
N VAL A 14 13.77 10.39 -7.49
CA VAL A 14 12.44 10.34 -6.89
C VAL A 14 12.47 9.51 -5.60
N ILE A 15 13.06 8.32 -5.61
CA ILE A 15 13.14 7.44 -4.45
C ILE A 15 13.94 8.08 -3.31
N VAL A 16 15.12 8.63 -3.60
CA VAL A 16 16.05 9.12 -2.58
C VAL A 16 15.66 10.49 -2.04
N LYS A 17 15.21 11.43 -2.91
CA LYS A 17 14.92 12.82 -2.53
C LYS A 17 13.48 13.03 -2.09
N ILE A 18 12.51 12.33 -2.69
CA ILE A 18 11.09 12.48 -2.40
C ILE A 18 10.60 11.34 -1.50
N GLY A 19 10.82 10.09 -1.90
CA GLY A 19 10.38 8.90 -1.15
C GLY A 19 11.02 8.84 0.22
N ALA A 20 12.27 8.51 0.25
CA ALA A 20 13.06 8.36 1.48
C ALA A 20 13.45 9.69 2.14
N ASN A 21 13.61 10.76 1.35
CA ASN A 21 14.14 12.05 1.76
C ASN A 21 15.40 11.90 2.63
N VAL A 22 16.42 11.24 2.07
CA VAL A 22 17.64 10.87 2.78
C VAL A 22 18.33 12.11 3.36
N GLN A 23 18.55 12.13 4.66
CA GLN A 23 19.19 13.23 5.36
C GLN A 23 20.71 13.01 5.50
N LYS A 24 21.47 14.09 5.54
CA LYS A 24 22.92 14.07 5.74
C LYS A 24 23.29 13.33 7.04
N GLY A 25 24.18 12.35 6.93
CA GLY A 25 24.64 11.54 8.05
C GLY A 25 23.70 10.39 8.43
N GLN A 26 22.57 10.26 7.75
CA GLN A 26 21.59 9.19 8.00
C GLN A 26 22.11 7.85 7.45
N LYS A 27 21.76 6.74 8.09
CA LYS A 27 21.93 5.40 7.53
C LYS A 27 20.75 5.07 6.60
N VAL A 28 21.01 4.31 5.57
CA VAL A 28 20.00 3.84 4.61
C VAL A 28 19.99 2.32 4.61
N TRP A 29 18.79 1.72 4.72
CA TRP A 29 18.61 0.28 4.57
C TRP A 29 17.76 0.01 3.32
N VAL A 30 18.35 -0.64 2.32
CA VAL A 30 17.66 -1.01 1.08
C VAL A 30 17.29 -2.49 1.12
N ASN A 31 16.00 -2.83 1.10
CA ASN A 31 15.53 -4.19 0.85
C ASN A 31 15.19 -4.35 -0.63
N CYS A 32 15.73 -5.37 -1.28
CA CYS A 32 15.47 -5.60 -2.70
C CYS A 32 15.72 -7.06 -3.09
N THR A 33 15.25 -7.44 -4.28
CA THR A 33 15.67 -8.69 -4.93
C THR A 33 16.85 -8.45 -5.87
N THR A 34 17.47 -9.54 -6.31
CA THR A 34 18.58 -9.50 -7.30
C THR A 34 18.17 -8.87 -8.62
N ASP A 35 16.91 -8.97 -9.03
CA ASP A 35 16.37 -8.33 -10.24
C ASP A 35 16.46 -6.80 -10.20
N ALA A 36 16.30 -6.21 -9.01
CA ALA A 36 16.29 -4.75 -8.84
C ALA A 36 17.70 -4.11 -8.79
N LEU A 37 18.77 -4.88 -8.85
CA LEU A 37 20.16 -4.38 -8.74
C LEU A 37 20.47 -3.18 -9.67
N PRO A 38 20.01 -3.12 -10.94
CA PRO A 38 20.27 -1.95 -11.79
C PRO A 38 19.77 -0.64 -11.17
N LEU A 39 18.61 -0.65 -10.52
CA LEU A 39 18.06 0.52 -9.80
C LEU A 39 18.77 0.73 -8.47
N VAL A 40 19.06 -0.33 -7.72
CA VAL A 40 19.73 -0.27 -6.40
C VAL A 40 21.08 0.41 -6.49
N TYR A 41 21.86 0.16 -7.54
CA TYR A 41 23.14 0.85 -7.74
C TYR A 41 22.97 2.37 -7.86
N LYS A 42 21.93 2.84 -8.56
CA LYS A 42 21.62 4.27 -8.70
C LYS A 42 21.16 4.89 -7.40
N VAL A 43 20.27 4.19 -6.68
CA VAL A 43 19.76 4.59 -5.36
C VAL A 43 20.92 4.72 -4.36
N THR A 44 21.81 3.71 -4.31
CA THR A 44 22.98 3.68 -3.42
C THR A 44 23.94 4.83 -3.72
N GLU A 45 24.29 5.00 -5.00
CA GLU A 45 25.18 6.10 -5.42
C GLU A 45 24.62 7.47 -5.05
N LEU A 46 23.32 7.67 -5.30
CA LEU A 46 22.67 8.94 -5.00
C LEU A 46 22.51 9.15 -3.49
N ALA A 47 22.15 8.14 -2.71
CA ALA A 47 22.07 8.24 -1.26
C ALA A 47 23.40 8.72 -0.64
N TYR A 48 24.54 8.20 -1.10
CA TYR A 48 25.86 8.72 -0.68
C TYR A 48 26.11 10.16 -1.14
N LYS A 49 25.68 10.54 -2.35
CA LYS A 49 25.78 11.94 -2.83
C LYS A 49 24.95 12.91 -2.01
N GLU A 50 23.79 12.49 -1.53
CA GLU A 50 22.94 13.27 -0.60
C GLU A 50 23.48 13.25 0.84
N GLY A 51 24.55 12.49 1.11
CA GLY A 51 25.27 12.53 2.37
C GLY A 51 24.94 11.41 3.34
N ALA A 52 24.33 10.31 2.90
CA ALA A 52 24.17 9.12 3.72
C ALA A 52 25.52 8.66 4.31
N SER A 53 25.53 8.29 5.58
CA SER A 53 26.74 7.80 6.26
C SER A 53 27.03 6.33 5.96
N ASP A 54 25.98 5.56 5.65
CA ASP A 54 26.06 4.12 5.32
C ASP A 54 24.85 3.74 4.48
N VAL A 55 25.02 2.81 3.53
CA VAL A 55 23.94 2.21 2.75
C VAL A 55 24.06 0.70 2.84
N HIS A 56 23.23 0.11 3.68
CA HIS A 56 23.12 -1.34 3.81
C HIS A 56 22.12 -1.91 2.80
N VAL A 57 22.56 -2.85 1.96
CA VAL A 57 21.69 -3.50 0.97
C VAL A 57 21.40 -4.92 1.39
N LYS A 58 20.14 -5.19 1.76
CA LYS A 58 19.63 -6.53 2.07
C LYS A 58 19.06 -7.16 0.81
N LEU A 59 19.86 -8.04 0.21
CA LEU A 59 19.48 -8.77 -1.00
C LEU A 59 18.73 -10.06 -0.68
N THR A 60 17.68 -10.30 -1.45
CA THR A 60 17.01 -11.59 -1.57
C THR A 60 17.01 -12.03 -3.03
N ASP A 61 16.76 -13.30 -3.26
CA ASP A 61 16.63 -13.86 -4.60
C ASP A 61 15.38 -14.73 -4.65
N ASP A 62 14.50 -14.49 -5.60
CA ASP A 62 13.21 -15.18 -5.68
C ASP A 62 13.36 -16.69 -5.86
N LYS A 63 14.32 -17.11 -6.68
CA LYS A 63 14.58 -18.54 -6.93
C LYS A 63 15.10 -19.21 -5.66
N LEU A 64 16.02 -18.58 -4.92
CA LEU A 64 16.48 -19.10 -3.63
C LEU A 64 15.36 -19.10 -2.60
N SER A 65 14.55 -18.04 -2.53
CA SER A 65 13.40 -17.95 -1.63
C SER A 65 12.39 -19.07 -1.89
N ARG A 66 12.12 -19.36 -3.17
CA ARG A 66 11.29 -20.49 -3.59
C ARG A 66 11.86 -21.84 -3.14
N LEU A 67 13.16 -22.07 -3.38
CA LEU A 67 13.84 -23.30 -2.97
C LEU A 67 13.80 -23.49 -1.45
N HIS A 68 14.02 -22.43 -0.67
CA HIS A 68 13.88 -22.50 0.79
C HIS A 68 12.46 -22.90 1.20
N ALA A 69 11.43 -22.30 0.59
CA ALA A 69 10.04 -22.64 0.86
C ALA A 69 9.69 -24.09 0.48
N GLU A 70 10.28 -24.64 -0.58
CA GLU A 70 10.04 -26.01 -1.02
C GLU A 70 10.74 -27.05 -0.12
N TYR A 71 12.01 -26.85 0.19
CA TYR A 71 12.88 -27.90 0.73
C TYR A 71 13.07 -27.83 2.25
N GLN A 72 12.95 -26.68 2.89
CA GLN A 72 13.07 -26.60 4.35
C GLN A 72 11.85 -27.21 5.03
N SER A 73 12.04 -27.69 6.27
CA SER A 73 10.91 -28.05 7.14
C SER A 73 10.07 -26.80 7.49
N LYS A 74 8.83 -26.97 7.95
CA LYS A 74 8.00 -25.86 8.43
C LYS A 74 8.69 -25.09 9.57
N GLU A 75 9.34 -25.81 10.49
CA GLU A 75 10.05 -25.23 11.63
C GLU A 75 11.25 -24.41 11.20
N ASP A 76 12.11 -24.95 10.32
CA ASP A 76 13.29 -24.25 9.85
C ASP A 76 12.93 -23.03 8.98
N TYR A 77 11.93 -23.18 8.09
CA TYR A 77 11.47 -22.11 7.22
C TYR A 77 10.85 -20.93 7.99
N SER A 78 10.14 -21.23 9.06
CA SER A 78 9.50 -20.19 9.89
C SER A 78 10.37 -19.66 11.03
N ASN A 79 11.59 -20.16 11.19
CA ASN A 79 12.52 -19.70 12.22
C ASN A 79 13.16 -18.37 11.84
N ILE A 80 12.98 -17.36 12.68
CA ILE A 80 13.65 -16.06 12.53
C ILE A 80 14.84 -16.03 13.50
N PRO A 81 16.09 -16.06 13.00
CA PRO A 81 17.25 -16.10 13.87
C PRO A 81 17.43 -14.75 14.60
N GLN A 82 17.85 -14.82 15.86
CA GLN A 82 18.01 -13.64 16.72
C GLN A 82 18.93 -12.58 16.12
N TRP A 83 20.02 -12.98 15.48
CA TRP A 83 20.93 -12.01 14.83
C TRP A 83 20.26 -11.15 13.76
N ALA A 84 19.26 -11.68 13.04
CA ALA A 84 18.54 -10.91 12.03
C ALA A 84 17.56 -9.89 12.66
N ILE A 85 17.05 -10.19 13.85
CA ILE A 85 16.25 -9.27 14.65
C ILE A 85 17.15 -8.16 15.20
N ASP A 86 18.30 -8.54 15.78
CA ASP A 86 19.26 -7.62 16.37
C ASP A 86 19.85 -6.65 15.33
N GLU A 87 20.21 -7.17 14.14
CA GLU A 87 20.67 -6.36 13.01
C GLU A 87 19.65 -5.26 12.66
N ARG A 88 18.38 -5.63 12.52
CA ARG A 88 17.32 -4.67 12.16
C ARG A 88 17.06 -3.64 13.26
N ASN A 89 17.07 -4.09 14.52
CA ASN A 89 16.87 -3.20 15.66
C ASN A 89 18.03 -2.20 15.82
N ASP A 90 19.30 -2.63 15.59
CA ASP A 90 20.45 -1.71 15.62
C ASP A 90 20.29 -0.57 14.59
N TYR A 91 19.82 -0.89 13.38
CA TYR A 91 19.55 0.15 12.38
C TYR A 91 18.39 1.06 12.78
N LEU A 92 17.28 0.53 13.31
CA LEU A 92 16.13 1.31 13.79
C LEU A 92 16.55 2.35 14.84
N ASP A 93 17.31 1.92 15.84
CA ASP A 93 17.72 2.76 16.95
C ASP A 93 18.75 3.84 16.53
N ASN A 94 19.35 3.68 15.34
CA ASN A 94 20.35 4.59 14.76
C ASN A 94 19.81 5.48 13.63
N ASN A 95 18.52 5.80 13.63
CA ASN A 95 17.91 6.72 12.67
C ASN A 95 18.06 6.31 11.21
N VAL A 96 17.81 5.06 10.91
CA VAL A 96 17.81 4.57 9.55
C VAL A 96 16.59 5.07 8.77
N VAL A 97 16.75 5.25 7.46
CA VAL A 97 15.63 5.29 6.51
C VAL A 97 15.56 3.97 5.76
N PHE A 98 14.36 3.42 5.63
CA PHE A 98 14.13 2.17 4.90
C PHE A 98 13.65 2.45 3.47
N ILE A 99 14.29 1.80 2.51
CA ILE A 99 13.88 1.79 1.09
C ILE A 99 13.57 0.34 0.72
N HIS A 100 12.32 0.07 0.37
CA HIS A 100 11.89 -1.24 -0.11
C HIS A 100 11.68 -1.18 -1.62
N ILE A 101 12.42 -1.98 -2.39
CA ILE A 101 12.24 -2.09 -3.84
C ILE A 101 11.59 -3.44 -4.13
N LEU A 102 10.29 -3.41 -4.37
CA LEU A 102 9.49 -4.59 -4.67
C LEU A 102 9.75 -5.05 -6.10
N SER A 103 10.13 -6.30 -6.27
CA SER A 103 10.44 -6.88 -7.58
C SER A 103 10.01 -8.34 -7.71
N SER A 104 9.65 -8.99 -6.60
CA SER A 104 9.25 -10.39 -6.60
C SER A 104 7.99 -10.63 -7.41
N SER A 105 7.95 -11.79 -8.07
CA SER A 105 6.72 -12.24 -8.74
C SER A 105 5.58 -12.43 -7.73
N PRO A 106 4.37 -11.89 -7.99
CA PRO A 106 3.20 -12.13 -7.15
C PRO A 106 2.89 -13.61 -6.91
N ASN A 107 3.25 -14.47 -7.86
CA ASN A 107 3.00 -15.92 -7.81
C ASN A 107 4.20 -16.72 -7.29
N LEU A 108 5.19 -16.07 -6.69
CA LEU A 108 6.43 -16.72 -6.23
C LEU A 108 6.21 -17.98 -5.40
N PHE A 109 5.23 -17.95 -4.50
CA PHE A 109 4.93 -19.05 -3.58
C PHE A 109 3.69 -19.87 -3.97
N ALA A 110 3.20 -19.74 -5.21
CA ALA A 110 2.07 -20.54 -5.68
C ALA A 110 2.36 -22.04 -5.54
N GLY A 111 1.43 -22.80 -4.92
CA GLY A 111 1.57 -24.24 -4.66
C GLY A 111 2.48 -24.62 -3.47
N ILE A 112 3.04 -23.65 -2.74
CA ILE A 112 3.69 -23.92 -1.45
C ILE A 112 2.62 -24.13 -0.37
N ASP A 113 2.93 -24.99 0.59
CA ASP A 113 2.06 -25.29 1.74
C ASP A 113 1.66 -24.00 2.47
N PRO A 114 0.36 -23.65 2.49
CA PRO A 114 -0.13 -22.44 3.15
C PRO A 114 0.17 -22.41 4.66
N GLU A 115 0.22 -23.56 5.33
CA GLU A 115 0.57 -23.61 6.76
C GLU A 115 2.02 -23.21 7.01
N LYS A 116 2.93 -23.56 6.10
CA LYS A 116 4.34 -23.17 6.18
C LYS A 116 4.49 -21.67 6.00
N LEU A 117 3.82 -21.09 5.02
CA LEU A 117 3.81 -19.64 4.77
C LEU A 117 3.16 -18.87 5.92
N GLY A 118 2.05 -19.37 6.45
CA GLY A 118 1.37 -18.79 7.61
C GLY A 118 2.23 -18.82 8.88
N ALA A 119 2.98 -19.91 9.10
CA ALA A 119 3.90 -20.01 10.23
C ALA A 119 5.02 -18.96 10.14
N LEU A 120 5.62 -18.77 8.93
CA LEU A 120 6.62 -17.73 8.71
C LEU A 120 6.03 -16.34 8.97
N ALA A 121 4.87 -16.04 8.42
CA ALA A 121 4.21 -14.75 8.59
C ALA A 121 3.95 -14.43 10.07
N LYS A 122 3.45 -15.41 10.83
CA LYS A 122 3.23 -15.29 12.28
C LYS A 122 4.53 -14.99 13.02
N ASN A 123 5.54 -15.85 12.83
CA ASN A 123 6.82 -15.75 13.57
C ASN A 123 7.57 -14.46 13.20
N ALA A 124 7.57 -14.06 11.91
CA ALA A 124 8.12 -12.78 11.47
C ALA A 124 7.34 -11.59 12.07
N GLY A 125 6.01 -11.71 12.15
CA GLY A 125 5.15 -10.71 12.79
C GLY A 125 5.49 -10.48 14.26
N GLU A 126 5.77 -11.54 15.01
CA GLU A 126 6.19 -11.47 16.42
C GLU A 126 7.64 -10.96 16.54
N ALA A 127 8.57 -11.55 15.77
CA ALA A 127 9.99 -11.21 15.81
C ALA A 127 10.28 -9.76 15.46
N TYR A 128 9.58 -9.22 14.45
CA TYR A 128 9.76 -7.82 13.98
C TYR A 128 8.70 -6.86 14.51
N LYS A 129 8.09 -7.14 15.66
CA LYS A 129 7.06 -6.28 16.27
C LYS A 129 7.58 -4.84 16.49
N HIS A 130 8.82 -4.70 16.98
CA HIS A 130 9.44 -3.38 17.19
C HIS A 130 9.57 -2.61 15.88
N TYR A 131 10.11 -3.24 14.83
CA TYR A 131 10.19 -2.66 13.50
C TYR A 131 8.82 -2.19 12.99
N ARG A 132 7.80 -3.06 13.04
CA ARG A 132 6.45 -2.69 12.59
C ARG A 132 5.89 -1.51 13.35
N THR A 133 6.07 -1.46 14.66
CA THR A 133 5.63 -0.33 15.48
C THR A 133 6.29 0.96 15.01
N CYS A 134 7.62 0.98 14.81
CA CYS A 134 8.34 2.16 14.35
C CYS A 134 7.88 2.64 12.96
N ILE A 135 7.60 1.71 12.04
CA ILE A 135 7.09 2.04 10.70
C ILE A 135 5.65 2.59 10.78
N MET A 136 4.75 1.91 11.47
CA MET A 136 3.33 2.32 11.58
C MET A 136 3.11 3.61 12.37
N THR A 137 4.07 4.02 13.19
CA THR A 137 4.01 5.27 13.96
C THR A 137 4.98 6.33 13.45
N ASP A 138 5.53 6.14 12.25
CA ASP A 138 6.45 7.07 11.58
C ASP A 138 7.66 7.51 12.43
N VAL A 139 8.17 6.60 13.28
CA VAL A 139 9.42 6.88 14.03
C VAL A 139 10.60 7.06 13.07
N ASN A 140 10.69 6.19 12.06
CA ASN A 140 11.69 6.22 11.02
C ASN A 140 11.05 6.53 9.66
N SER A 141 11.74 7.25 8.80
CA SER A 141 11.33 7.41 7.40
C SER A 141 11.42 6.07 6.67
N TRP A 142 10.49 5.85 5.75
CA TRP A 142 10.48 4.68 4.88
C TRP A 142 9.80 4.97 3.54
N THR A 143 10.17 4.21 2.52
CA THR A 143 9.50 4.30 1.22
C THR A 143 9.48 2.95 0.53
N ILE A 144 8.42 2.70 -0.22
CA ILE A 144 8.28 1.53 -1.08
C ILE A 144 8.26 2.00 -2.53
N ALA A 145 9.10 1.39 -3.34
CA ALA A 145 9.15 1.56 -4.79
C ALA A 145 9.19 0.18 -5.45
N SER A 146 9.15 0.11 -6.76
CA SER A 146 9.14 -1.18 -7.46
C SER A 146 10.08 -1.20 -8.65
N TYR A 147 10.54 -2.39 -8.99
CA TYR A 147 11.32 -2.67 -10.19
C TYR A 147 10.87 -4.01 -10.80
N PRO A 148 10.65 -4.11 -12.11
CA PRO A 148 10.08 -5.32 -12.69
C PRO A 148 11.04 -6.50 -12.65
N SER A 149 10.56 -7.68 -12.23
CA SER A 149 11.20 -8.96 -12.56
C SER A 149 10.61 -9.55 -13.85
N ALA A 150 11.32 -10.50 -14.43
CA ALA A 150 10.88 -11.20 -15.63
C ALA A 150 9.54 -11.93 -15.44
N ASP A 151 9.39 -12.61 -14.30
CA ASP A 151 8.18 -13.40 -14.00
C ASP A 151 6.98 -12.50 -13.68
N TRP A 152 7.20 -11.39 -12.98
CA TRP A 152 6.14 -10.40 -12.75
C TRP A 152 5.71 -9.76 -14.08
N ALA A 153 6.65 -9.41 -14.96
CA ALA A 153 6.33 -8.82 -16.25
C ALA A 153 5.50 -9.74 -17.16
N LYS A 154 5.79 -11.04 -17.15
CA LYS A 154 4.98 -12.04 -17.87
C LYS A 154 3.57 -12.16 -17.33
N LEU A 155 3.38 -12.00 -16.03
CA LEU A 155 2.05 -12.02 -15.43
C LEU A 155 1.22 -10.81 -15.88
N VAL A 156 1.83 -9.62 -15.93
CA VAL A 156 1.16 -8.38 -16.37
C VAL A 156 0.94 -8.37 -17.89
N PHE A 157 1.85 -8.93 -18.67
CA PHE A 157 1.80 -8.99 -20.13
C PHE A 157 1.82 -10.45 -20.64
N PRO A 158 0.76 -11.23 -20.41
CA PRO A 158 0.75 -12.66 -20.71
C PRO A 158 0.85 -12.96 -22.22
N ASP A 159 0.42 -12.05 -23.09
CA ASP A 159 0.49 -12.19 -24.53
C ASP A 159 1.87 -11.84 -25.11
N GLU A 160 2.78 -11.25 -24.33
CA GLU A 160 4.14 -10.94 -24.77
C GLU A 160 5.03 -12.15 -24.62
N THR A 161 5.53 -12.65 -25.75
CA THR A 161 6.37 -13.86 -25.79
C THR A 161 7.83 -13.60 -25.47
N ASP A 162 8.29 -12.38 -25.70
CA ASP A 162 9.64 -11.94 -25.37
C ASP A 162 9.68 -11.38 -23.95
N THR A 163 10.44 -12.06 -23.09
CA THR A 163 10.52 -11.70 -21.67
C THR A 163 11.18 -10.34 -21.43
N ASP A 164 12.21 -10.01 -22.23
CA ASP A 164 12.93 -8.76 -22.09
C ASP A 164 12.02 -7.57 -22.50
N ILE A 165 11.23 -7.77 -23.57
CA ILE A 165 10.22 -6.79 -24.00
C ILE A 165 9.12 -6.64 -22.95
N ALA A 166 8.63 -7.73 -22.35
CA ALA A 166 7.63 -7.67 -21.29
C ALA A 166 8.16 -6.89 -20.09
N GLN A 167 9.40 -7.13 -19.68
CA GLN A 167 10.06 -6.46 -18.56
C GLN A 167 10.28 -4.97 -18.85
N GLU A 168 10.67 -4.60 -20.06
CA GLU A 168 10.80 -3.21 -20.50
C GLU A 168 9.43 -2.50 -20.48
N LYS A 169 8.38 -3.14 -20.97
CA LYS A 169 7.00 -2.61 -20.91
C LYS A 169 6.55 -2.36 -19.48
N LEU A 170 6.82 -3.30 -18.57
CA LEU A 170 6.43 -3.14 -17.17
C LEU A 170 7.25 -2.03 -16.50
N LEU A 171 8.55 -1.92 -16.78
CA LEU A 171 9.37 -0.82 -16.29
C LEU A 171 8.83 0.52 -16.78
N ASP A 172 8.52 0.65 -18.06
CA ASP A 172 7.97 1.90 -18.61
C ASP A 172 6.60 2.25 -18.01
N ALA A 173 5.77 1.25 -17.71
CA ALA A 173 4.51 1.45 -17.00
C ALA A 173 4.76 1.96 -15.57
N ILE A 174 5.65 1.30 -14.80
CA ILE A 174 6.05 1.74 -13.45
C ILE A 174 6.58 3.18 -13.48
N LEU A 175 7.51 3.49 -14.37
CA LEU A 175 8.12 4.82 -14.48
C LEU A 175 7.10 5.94 -14.76
N LYS A 176 6.04 5.65 -15.50
CA LYS A 176 4.92 6.58 -15.72
C LYS A 176 4.12 6.82 -14.45
N THR A 177 3.82 5.76 -13.68
CA THR A 177 3.06 5.89 -12.43
C THR A 177 3.81 6.70 -11.39
N VAL A 178 5.14 6.62 -11.39
CA VAL A 178 6.03 7.40 -10.51
C VAL A 178 6.53 8.71 -11.15
N ARG A 179 5.91 9.17 -12.25
CA ARG A 179 6.15 10.47 -12.91
C ARG A 179 7.57 10.67 -13.45
N VAL A 180 8.33 9.59 -13.63
CA VAL A 180 9.69 9.63 -14.22
C VAL A 180 9.66 9.96 -15.72
N ASP A 181 8.50 9.84 -16.36
CA ASP A 181 8.24 10.29 -17.73
C ASP A 181 8.26 11.82 -17.90
N LYS A 182 8.24 12.58 -16.81
CA LYS A 182 8.28 14.05 -16.82
C LYS A 182 9.71 14.58 -16.97
N ASP A 183 9.84 15.82 -17.44
CA ASP A 183 11.14 16.47 -17.57
C ASP A 183 11.83 16.61 -16.21
N ASP A 184 11.10 17.02 -15.19
CA ASP A 184 11.52 17.14 -13.80
C ASP A 184 10.57 16.31 -12.90
N PRO A 185 10.90 15.04 -12.62
CA PRO A 185 10.08 14.17 -11.79
C PRO A 185 9.98 14.63 -10.34
N VAL A 186 11.02 15.23 -9.78
CA VAL A 186 11.03 15.73 -8.40
C VAL A 186 9.98 16.83 -8.24
N LYS A 187 10.01 17.82 -9.13
CA LYS A 187 9.01 18.88 -9.15
C LYS A 187 7.60 18.36 -9.40
N ALA A 188 7.44 17.38 -10.29
CA ALA A 188 6.14 16.76 -10.55
C ALA A 188 5.56 16.07 -9.29
N TRP A 189 6.41 15.46 -8.46
CA TRP A 189 6.02 14.89 -7.17
C TRP A 189 5.69 15.96 -6.12
N GLU A 190 6.43 17.05 -6.06
CA GLU A 190 6.12 18.18 -5.16
C GLU A 190 4.74 18.79 -5.48
N GLU A 191 4.45 18.99 -6.77
CA GLU A 191 3.14 19.46 -7.24
C GLU A 191 2.02 18.46 -6.94
N HIS A 192 2.27 17.17 -7.12
CA HIS A 192 1.31 16.11 -6.82
C HIS A 192 1.03 15.99 -5.32
N ARG A 193 2.06 15.99 -4.47
CA ARG A 193 1.93 16.04 -3.01
C ARG A 193 1.08 17.23 -2.56
N LYS A 194 1.35 18.40 -3.12
CA LYS A 194 0.56 19.60 -2.83
C LYS A 194 -0.90 19.40 -3.18
N ASN A 195 -1.21 18.87 -4.37
CA ASN A 195 -2.58 18.61 -4.80
C ASN A 195 -3.30 17.63 -3.86
N LEU A 196 -2.67 16.51 -3.49
CA LEU A 196 -3.27 15.54 -2.55
C LEU A 196 -3.50 16.15 -1.16
N ASN A 197 -2.56 16.94 -0.66
CA ASN A 197 -2.71 17.64 0.61
C ASN A 197 -3.86 18.67 0.58
N GLU A 198 -4.02 19.42 -0.50
CA GLU A 198 -5.18 20.33 -0.68
C GLU A 198 -6.51 19.56 -0.65
N LYS A 199 -6.55 18.33 -1.20
CA LYS A 199 -7.74 17.46 -1.10
C LYS A 199 -8.00 17.00 0.33
N ALA A 200 -6.97 16.57 1.05
CA ALA A 200 -7.07 16.17 2.44
C ALA A 200 -7.50 17.35 3.34
N GLU A 201 -6.96 18.55 3.14
CA GLU A 201 -7.34 19.77 3.87
C GLU A 201 -8.82 20.11 3.64
N PHE A 202 -9.30 20.02 2.40
CA PHE A 202 -10.72 20.23 2.10
C PHE A 202 -11.59 19.24 2.86
N LEU A 203 -11.30 17.94 2.80
CA LEU A 203 -12.04 16.89 3.49
C LEU A 203 -12.02 17.09 5.00
N ASN A 204 -10.87 17.40 5.58
CA ASN A 204 -10.71 17.72 7.01
C ASN A 204 -11.52 18.94 7.42
N SER A 205 -11.67 19.95 6.56
CA SER A 205 -12.45 21.15 6.84
C SER A 205 -13.95 20.91 6.92
N LYS A 206 -14.45 19.81 6.34
CA LYS A 206 -15.89 19.50 6.26
C LYS A 206 -16.39 18.71 7.45
N ASN A 207 -15.54 17.92 8.12
CA ASN A 207 -15.93 17.05 9.24
C ASN A 207 -17.14 16.17 8.89
N PHE A 208 -17.08 15.48 7.75
CA PHE A 208 -18.12 14.55 7.35
C PHE A 208 -18.33 13.46 8.40
N VAL A 209 -19.58 13.11 8.69
CA VAL A 209 -19.90 12.00 9.60
C VAL A 209 -20.01 10.66 8.89
N ALA A 210 -20.16 10.67 7.56
CA ALA A 210 -20.19 9.49 6.71
C ALA A 210 -19.89 9.85 5.25
N LEU A 211 -19.52 8.84 4.45
CA LEU A 211 -19.53 8.89 3.00
C LEU A 211 -20.60 7.94 2.46
N HIS A 212 -21.26 8.35 1.38
CA HIS A 212 -22.22 7.52 0.65
C HIS A 212 -21.73 7.29 -0.77
N TYR A 213 -21.48 6.03 -1.12
CA TYR A 213 -20.98 5.57 -2.40
C TYR A 213 -22.10 5.03 -3.26
N THR A 214 -22.17 5.46 -4.50
CA THR A 214 -23.12 4.95 -5.49
C THR A 214 -22.44 4.66 -6.82
N SER A 215 -22.60 3.44 -7.30
CA SER A 215 -22.18 2.98 -8.63
C SER A 215 -22.95 1.71 -8.98
N LYS A 216 -22.82 1.20 -10.21
CA LYS A 216 -23.40 -0.10 -10.56
C LYS A 216 -22.87 -1.20 -9.63
N GLY A 217 -23.74 -1.84 -8.85
CA GLY A 217 -23.39 -2.89 -7.89
C GLY A 217 -22.89 -2.35 -6.53
N THR A 218 -22.98 -1.04 -6.29
CA THR A 218 -22.59 -0.40 -5.04
C THR A 218 -23.62 0.61 -4.60
N ASP A 219 -24.11 0.44 -3.39
CA ASP A 219 -24.90 1.41 -2.63
C ASP A 219 -24.51 1.22 -1.16
N LEU A 220 -23.52 1.99 -0.72
CA LEU A 220 -22.85 1.80 0.56
C LEU A 220 -22.71 3.12 1.30
N THR A 221 -23.10 3.13 2.58
CA THR A 221 -22.79 4.23 3.48
C THR A 221 -21.73 3.77 4.48
N VAL A 222 -20.61 4.48 4.53
CA VAL A 222 -19.52 4.24 5.48
C VAL A 222 -19.48 5.41 6.46
N GLY A 223 -19.75 5.15 7.74
CA GLY A 223 -19.56 6.12 8.81
C GLY A 223 -18.08 6.47 8.98
N LEU A 224 -17.82 7.69 9.42
CA LEU A 224 -16.46 8.13 9.75
C LEU A 224 -16.35 8.33 11.26
N PRO A 225 -15.27 7.87 11.91
CA PRO A 225 -15.07 8.04 13.34
C PRO A 225 -15.06 9.52 13.74
N LYS A 226 -15.49 9.83 14.94
CA LYS A 226 -15.34 11.18 15.48
C LYS A 226 -13.83 11.51 15.61
N ASN A 227 -13.44 12.69 15.16
CA ASN A 227 -12.05 13.14 15.13
C ASN A 227 -11.16 12.35 14.13
N HIS A 228 -11.75 11.71 13.12
CA HIS A 228 -10.97 11.18 12.01
C HIS A 228 -10.14 12.29 11.33
N ILE A 229 -9.05 11.89 10.74
CA ILE A 229 -8.14 12.77 9.98
C ILE A 229 -7.97 12.16 8.60
N TRP A 230 -8.23 12.96 7.57
CA TRP A 230 -7.84 12.62 6.20
C TRP A 230 -6.35 12.85 6.04
N VAL A 231 -5.64 11.82 5.64
CA VAL A 231 -4.21 11.79 5.39
C VAL A 231 -3.99 11.70 3.89
N ALA A 232 -2.96 12.35 3.40
CA ALA A 232 -2.58 12.34 2.00
C ALA A 232 -1.12 11.87 1.83
N ALA A 233 -0.60 12.02 0.62
CA ALA A 233 0.76 11.69 0.30
C ALA A 233 1.78 12.35 1.21
N GLY A 234 2.54 11.53 1.89
CA GLY A 234 3.63 11.96 2.77
C GLY A 234 3.32 11.82 4.25
N SER A 235 4.38 11.64 4.99
CA SER A 235 4.37 11.61 6.44
C SER A 235 5.57 12.39 6.99
N VAL A 236 5.66 12.51 8.31
CA VAL A 236 6.74 13.18 9.00
C VAL A 236 7.29 12.27 10.08
N ASN A 237 8.60 11.99 10.04
CA ASN A 237 9.20 11.11 11.02
C ASN A 237 9.36 11.78 12.40
N ALA A 238 9.77 11.01 13.40
CA ALA A 238 9.93 11.49 14.76
C ALA A 238 10.96 12.64 14.91
N LYS A 239 11.80 12.89 13.90
CA LYS A 239 12.77 14.00 13.85
C LYS A 239 12.26 15.25 13.15
N GLY A 240 11.09 15.15 12.52
CA GLY A 240 10.49 16.24 11.76
C GLY A 240 10.87 16.24 10.27
N ASP A 241 11.47 15.16 9.75
CA ASP A 241 11.79 15.05 8.34
C ASP A 241 10.58 14.51 7.58
N ASP A 242 10.18 15.20 6.51
CA ASP A 242 9.14 14.73 5.59
C ASP A 242 9.63 13.52 4.79
N PHE A 243 8.73 12.59 4.49
CA PHE A 243 9.00 11.48 3.57
C PHE A 243 7.72 11.02 2.87
N LEU A 244 7.84 10.19 1.84
CA LEU A 244 6.70 9.65 1.10
C LEU A 244 6.71 8.12 1.17
N PRO A 245 5.80 7.51 1.94
CA PRO A 245 5.81 6.06 2.17
C PRO A 245 5.66 5.21 0.93
N ASN A 246 4.75 5.57 0.04
CA ASN A 246 4.39 4.77 -1.14
C ASN A 246 4.70 5.50 -2.44
N MET A 247 5.40 4.84 -3.35
CA MET A 247 5.70 5.35 -4.69
C MET A 247 5.33 4.29 -5.75
N PRO A 248 4.18 4.44 -6.40
CA PRO A 248 3.28 5.61 -6.42
C PRO A 248 2.31 5.68 -5.23
N THR A 249 1.69 6.85 -5.06
CA THR A 249 0.45 7.06 -4.31
C THR A 249 -0.42 8.11 -5.02
N GLU A 250 -1.72 7.86 -5.08
CA GLU A 250 -2.73 8.73 -5.70
C GLU A 250 -3.89 9.01 -4.72
N GLU A 251 -3.78 8.53 -3.50
CA GLU A 251 -4.87 8.47 -2.53
C GLU A 251 -4.87 9.60 -1.51
N VAL A 252 -6.09 9.84 -1.00
CA VAL A 252 -6.36 10.53 0.26
C VAL A 252 -7.24 9.61 1.07
N PHE A 253 -6.81 9.20 2.27
CA PHE A 253 -7.46 8.14 3.02
C PHE A 253 -7.75 8.53 4.47
N THR A 254 -8.65 7.79 5.10
CA THR A 254 -8.98 7.88 6.53
C THR A 254 -9.52 6.54 7.04
N ALA A 255 -9.73 6.42 8.35
CA ALA A 255 -10.39 5.25 8.90
C ALA A 255 -11.91 5.25 8.62
N GLY A 256 -12.47 4.08 8.34
CA GLY A 256 -13.90 3.83 8.46
C GLY A 256 -14.32 3.61 9.92
N ASP A 257 -15.55 4.02 10.29
CA ASP A 257 -16.14 3.69 11.58
C ASP A 257 -16.52 2.21 11.60
N ARG A 258 -15.89 1.44 12.48
CA ARG A 258 -16.04 0.00 12.54
C ARG A 258 -17.47 -0.51 12.74
N ASP A 259 -18.36 0.30 13.30
CA ASP A 259 -19.72 -0.10 13.69
C ASP A 259 -20.81 0.56 12.84
N ARG A 260 -20.45 1.47 11.91
CA ARG A 260 -21.40 2.26 11.10
C ARG A 260 -21.14 2.12 9.60
N VAL A 261 -21.27 0.90 9.10
CA VAL A 261 -21.22 0.61 7.65
C VAL A 261 -22.46 -0.18 7.28
N ASP A 262 -23.27 0.34 6.35
CA ASP A 262 -24.52 -0.27 5.91
C ASP A 262 -24.68 -0.17 4.39
N GLY A 263 -25.16 -1.25 3.77
CA GLY A 263 -25.37 -1.35 2.34
C GLY A 263 -24.55 -2.46 1.70
N TYR A 264 -24.23 -2.31 0.42
CA TYR A 264 -23.48 -3.31 -0.32
C TYR A 264 -22.48 -2.66 -1.28
N VAL A 265 -21.41 -3.39 -1.56
CA VAL A 265 -20.34 -2.97 -2.46
C VAL A 265 -19.82 -4.15 -3.27
N SER A 266 -19.61 -3.93 -4.57
CA SER A 266 -18.92 -4.88 -5.44
C SER A 266 -17.52 -4.36 -5.79
N ASN A 267 -16.56 -5.29 -5.89
CA ASN A 267 -15.26 -4.95 -6.43
C ASN A 267 -15.37 -4.54 -7.91
N LYS A 268 -14.42 -3.74 -8.36
CA LYS A 268 -14.32 -3.25 -9.75
C LYS A 268 -13.04 -3.70 -10.45
N LYS A 269 -12.10 -4.22 -9.68
CA LYS A 269 -10.85 -4.81 -10.17
C LYS A 269 -10.61 -6.10 -9.38
N PRO A 270 -9.97 -7.11 -9.99
CA PRO A 270 -9.57 -8.32 -9.29
C PRO A 270 -8.69 -8.00 -8.09
N LEU A 271 -8.92 -8.69 -6.98
CA LEU A 271 -8.08 -8.63 -5.79
C LEU A 271 -7.05 -9.76 -5.85
N SER A 272 -5.77 -9.42 -5.91
CA SER A 272 -4.67 -10.37 -5.74
C SER A 272 -4.36 -10.54 -4.26
N TYR A 273 -4.64 -11.71 -3.71
CA TYR A 273 -4.44 -11.99 -2.28
C TYR A 273 -3.74 -13.34 -2.07
N GLN A 274 -2.56 -13.32 -1.45
CA GLN A 274 -1.74 -14.51 -1.16
C GLN A 274 -1.53 -15.42 -2.38
N GLY A 275 -1.28 -14.84 -3.56
CA GLY A 275 -1.05 -15.56 -4.81
C GLY A 275 -2.32 -16.14 -5.45
N ASN A 276 -3.50 -15.74 -4.97
CA ASN A 276 -4.80 -16.11 -5.53
C ASN A 276 -5.53 -14.87 -6.04
N ILE A 277 -6.44 -15.07 -6.97
CA ILE A 277 -7.33 -14.01 -7.44
C ILE A 277 -8.70 -14.19 -6.80
N ILE A 278 -9.26 -13.08 -6.31
CA ILE A 278 -10.65 -12.98 -5.86
C ILE A 278 -11.32 -11.94 -6.75
N ASP A 279 -12.36 -12.34 -7.48
CA ASP A 279 -12.99 -11.44 -8.43
C ASP A 279 -14.51 -11.61 -8.53
N ASN A 280 -15.16 -10.56 -9.08
CA ASN A 280 -16.61 -10.47 -9.17
C ASN A 280 -17.28 -10.80 -7.84
N PHE A 281 -16.76 -10.16 -6.77
CA PHE A 281 -17.31 -10.36 -5.44
C PHE A 281 -18.12 -9.16 -4.97
N LYS A 282 -19.05 -9.43 -4.07
CA LYS A 282 -19.88 -8.45 -3.43
C LYS A 282 -19.94 -8.71 -1.93
N LEU A 283 -19.84 -7.64 -1.17
CA LEU A 283 -19.96 -7.66 0.29
C LEU A 283 -21.21 -6.89 0.70
N THR A 284 -22.00 -7.45 1.62
CA THR A 284 -23.13 -6.78 2.24
C THR A 284 -22.82 -6.49 3.69
N PHE A 285 -22.92 -5.21 4.05
CA PHE A 285 -22.64 -4.71 5.39
C PHE A 285 -23.92 -4.40 6.15
N LYS A 286 -23.90 -4.70 7.44
CA LYS A 286 -24.93 -4.30 8.40
C LYS A 286 -24.28 -3.98 9.74
N ASP A 287 -24.57 -2.77 10.27
CA ASP A 287 -24.02 -2.30 11.54
C ASP A 287 -22.47 -2.50 11.61
N GLY A 288 -21.76 -2.08 10.54
CA GLY A 288 -20.30 -2.14 10.40
C GLY A 288 -19.71 -3.49 10.04
N LYS A 289 -20.51 -4.56 9.96
CA LYS A 289 -20.00 -5.92 9.75
C LYS A 289 -20.47 -6.53 8.43
N VAL A 290 -19.59 -7.23 7.73
CA VAL A 290 -19.96 -8.09 6.59
C VAL A 290 -20.85 -9.22 7.10
N VAL A 291 -22.12 -9.19 6.70
CA VAL A 291 -23.14 -10.18 7.06
C VAL A 291 -23.41 -11.18 5.96
N ASP A 292 -23.12 -10.82 4.71
CA ASP A 292 -23.24 -11.68 3.56
C ASP A 292 -22.19 -11.33 2.50
N PHE A 293 -21.76 -12.33 1.73
CA PHE A 293 -20.77 -12.15 0.67
C PHE A 293 -20.95 -13.20 -0.42
N GLU A 294 -20.60 -12.82 -1.63
CA GLU A 294 -20.56 -13.69 -2.83
C GLU A 294 -19.30 -13.40 -3.64
N ALA A 295 -18.80 -14.36 -4.38
CA ALA A 295 -17.70 -14.21 -5.33
C ALA A 295 -17.82 -15.26 -6.44
N GLU A 296 -17.55 -14.86 -7.69
CA GLU A 296 -17.49 -15.81 -8.81
C GLU A 296 -16.15 -16.54 -8.84
N GLU A 297 -15.07 -15.87 -8.47
CA GLU A 297 -13.73 -16.43 -8.34
C GLU A 297 -13.18 -16.18 -6.93
N GLY A 298 -12.50 -17.20 -6.37
CA GLY A 298 -11.82 -17.08 -5.07
C GLY A 298 -12.74 -17.04 -3.84
N TYR A 299 -13.97 -17.59 -3.92
CA TYR A 299 -14.94 -17.57 -2.80
C TYR A 299 -14.35 -18.11 -1.48
N ASP A 300 -13.67 -19.26 -1.53
CA ASP A 300 -13.10 -19.87 -0.31
C ASP A 300 -11.96 -19.02 0.28
N ILE A 301 -11.21 -18.32 -0.57
CA ILE A 301 -10.13 -17.42 -0.14
C ILE A 301 -10.73 -16.17 0.50
N LEU A 302 -11.78 -15.59 -0.11
CA LEU A 302 -12.51 -14.47 0.49
C LEU A 302 -13.11 -14.86 1.85
N LYS A 303 -13.68 -16.06 1.94
CA LYS A 303 -14.20 -16.59 3.20
C LYS A 303 -13.10 -16.71 4.27
N GLN A 304 -11.93 -17.24 3.92
CA GLN A 304 -10.80 -17.35 4.84
C GLN A 304 -10.31 -15.96 5.30
N LEU A 305 -10.24 -14.99 4.40
CA LEU A 305 -9.91 -13.60 4.74
C LEU A 305 -10.91 -13.05 5.77
N LEU A 306 -12.22 -13.17 5.50
CA LEU A 306 -13.29 -12.69 6.39
C LEU A 306 -13.34 -13.44 7.74
N ASP A 307 -12.83 -14.66 7.80
CA ASP A 307 -12.82 -15.49 9.01
C ASP A 307 -11.48 -15.42 9.78
N THR A 308 -10.55 -14.56 9.37
CA THR A 308 -9.24 -14.41 10.02
C THR A 308 -9.35 -13.99 11.48
N ASP A 309 -10.15 -12.94 11.76
CA ASP A 309 -10.53 -12.50 13.09
C ASP A 309 -11.84 -11.68 13.05
N GLU A 310 -12.28 -11.12 14.16
CA GLU A 310 -13.51 -10.32 14.23
C GLU A 310 -13.40 -9.02 13.43
N GLY A 311 -12.22 -8.41 13.41
CA GLY A 311 -11.95 -7.16 12.67
C GLY A 311 -11.88 -7.35 11.17
N SER A 312 -11.55 -8.55 10.67
CA SER A 312 -11.45 -8.83 9.23
C SER A 312 -12.79 -8.70 8.49
N ARG A 313 -13.92 -8.71 9.21
CA ARG A 313 -15.26 -8.48 8.64
C ARG A 313 -15.70 -7.02 8.69
N ARG A 314 -14.81 -6.10 9.02
CA ARG A 314 -15.09 -4.68 9.20
C ARG A 314 -14.17 -3.82 8.36
N ILE A 315 -14.64 -2.63 8.04
CA ILE A 315 -13.84 -1.64 7.30
C ILE A 315 -12.83 -1.01 8.25
N GLY A 316 -11.55 -1.03 7.85
CA GLY A 316 -10.46 -0.32 8.50
C GLY A 316 -10.12 0.99 7.78
N GLU A 317 -10.18 0.97 6.45
CA GLU A 317 -9.78 2.13 5.66
C GLU A 317 -10.82 2.53 4.61
N VAL A 318 -10.86 3.83 4.37
CA VAL A 318 -11.58 4.49 3.30
C VAL A 318 -10.60 5.32 2.50
N ALA A 319 -10.29 4.91 1.28
CA ALA A 319 -9.36 5.61 0.40
C ALA A 319 -10.06 6.19 -0.84
N LEU A 320 -9.75 7.43 -1.13
CA LEU A 320 -10.29 8.20 -2.24
C LEU A 320 -9.20 8.42 -3.29
N VAL A 321 -9.38 7.79 -4.45
CA VAL A 321 -8.45 7.82 -5.58
C VAL A 321 -9.23 8.16 -6.85
N PRO A 322 -8.86 9.21 -7.60
CA PRO A 322 -9.58 9.56 -8.82
C PRO A 322 -9.39 8.49 -9.90
N ASN A 323 -10.45 8.24 -10.67
CA ASN A 323 -10.38 7.34 -11.83
C ASN A 323 -9.40 7.86 -12.90
N ASP A 324 -9.22 9.18 -13.00
CA ASP A 324 -8.18 9.79 -13.84
C ASP A 324 -6.84 9.85 -13.08
N SER A 325 -6.17 8.72 -12.98
CA SER A 325 -4.83 8.58 -12.41
C SER A 325 -3.88 7.88 -13.38
N PRO A 326 -2.56 8.06 -13.28
CA PRO A 326 -1.61 7.37 -14.16
C PRO A 326 -1.75 5.85 -14.13
N ILE A 327 -2.10 5.29 -12.96
CA ILE A 327 -2.28 3.85 -12.78
C ILE A 327 -3.56 3.39 -13.46
N SER A 328 -4.69 4.03 -13.18
CA SER A 328 -5.97 3.72 -13.82
C SER A 328 -5.90 3.84 -15.34
N ASN A 329 -5.27 4.93 -15.82
CA ASN A 329 -5.12 5.22 -17.25
C ASN A 329 -4.20 4.22 -17.98
N SER A 330 -3.35 3.48 -17.26
CA SER A 330 -2.53 2.41 -17.86
C SER A 330 -3.39 1.24 -18.38
N GLY A 331 -4.58 1.04 -17.79
CA GLY A 331 -5.45 -0.09 -18.07
C GLY A 331 -4.87 -1.45 -17.65
N LEU A 332 -3.76 -1.46 -16.89
CA LEU A 332 -3.08 -2.68 -16.45
C LEU A 332 -3.59 -3.10 -15.07
N LEU A 333 -3.61 -4.41 -14.85
CA LEU A 333 -3.61 -5.02 -13.53
C LEU A 333 -2.15 -5.40 -13.22
N TYR A 334 -1.59 -4.81 -12.16
CA TYR A 334 -0.20 -5.02 -11.82
C TYR A 334 0.01 -6.28 -10.96
N TYR A 335 -1.05 -6.83 -10.37
CA TYR A 335 -1.00 -7.93 -9.39
C TYR A 335 -0.13 -7.57 -8.17
N GLN A 336 0.00 -6.28 -7.91
CA GLN A 336 0.80 -5.73 -6.82
C GLN A 336 -0.02 -4.62 -6.15
N THR A 337 -0.34 -4.82 -4.87
CA THR A 337 -1.24 -3.95 -4.09
C THR A 337 -0.85 -2.49 -4.17
N LEU A 338 0.44 -2.16 -4.06
CA LEU A 338 0.95 -0.78 -4.18
C LEU A 338 0.43 -0.01 -5.42
N PHE A 339 0.23 -0.71 -6.55
CA PHE A 339 -0.31 -0.12 -7.76
C PHE A 339 -1.82 -0.25 -7.84
N ASP A 340 -2.32 -1.46 -7.60
CA ASP A 340 -3.72 -1.79 -7.89
C ASP A 340 -4.69 -1.05 -6.95
N GLU A 341 -4.32 -0.82 -5.68
CA GLU A 341 -5.07 0.02 -4.74
C GLU A 341 -5.12 1.48 -5.23
N ASN A 342 -4.01 2.00 -5.73
CA ASN A 342 -3.91 3.36 -6.26
C ASN A 342 -4.49 3.56 -7.67
N ALA A 343 -5.15 2.53 -8.23
CA ALA A 343 -5.87 2.61 -9.49
C ALA A 343 -7.33 3.08 -9.32
N SER A 344 -7.90 3.07 -8.12
CA SER A 344 -9.29 3.50 -7.90
C SER A 344 -9.59 3.74 -6.43
N ASN A 345 -10.76 4.35 -6.14
CA ASN A 345 -11.31 4.33 -4.78
C ASN A 345 -11.30 2.90 -4.24
N HIS A 346 -10.82 2.72 -3.01
CA HIS A 346 -10.77 1.42 -2.37
C HIS A 346 -11.20 1.49 -0.90
N LEU A 347 -11.47 0.34 -0.35
CA LEU A 347 -11.74 0.14 1.08
C LEU A 347 -10.84 -0.98 1.57
N ALA A 348 -10.36 -0.90 2.81
CA ALA A 348 -9.67 -2.02 3.43
C ALA A 348 -10.59 -2.80 4.38
N LEU A 349 -10.57 -4.12 4.26
CA LEU A 349 -11.05 -5.02 5.31
C LEU A 349 -9.94 -5.21 6.35
N GLY A 350 -10.26 -5.03 7.63
CA GLY A 350 -9.32 -5.28 8.72
C GLY A 350 -8.84 -4.03 9.45
N ALA A 351 -7.57 -3.99 9.82
CA ALA A 351 -7.00 -2.96 10.69
C ALA A 351 -7.07 -1.56 10.07
N ALA A 352 -7.38 -0.56 10.90
CA ALA A 352 -7.23 0.84 10.56
C ALA A 352 -5.89 1.39 11.04
N TYR A 353 -5.36 2.40 10.37
CA TYR A 353 -4.15 3.09 10.79
C TYR A 353 -4.43 4.10 11.91
N PRO A 354 -3.73 4.03 13.06
CA PRO A 354 -3.92 5.00 14.16
C PRO A 354 -3.62 6.44 13.75
N THR A 355 -2.84 6.67 12.70
CA THR A 355 -2.56 8.01 12.14
C THR A 355 -3.78 8.71 11.56
N THR A 356 -4.86 7.97 11.28
CA THR A 356 -6.10 8.50 10.70
C THR A 356 -7.11 9.02 11.73
N ILE A 357 -6.74 9.06 13.00
CA ILE A 357 -7.52 9.70 14.06
C ILE A 357 -6.64 10.60 14.91
N LYS A 358 -7.19 11.70 15.38
CA LYS A 358 -6.45 12.67 16.21
C LYS A 358 -5.89 12.01 17.47
N ASP A 359 -4.58 12.18 17.67
CA ASP A 359 -3.80 11.58 18.76
C ASP A 359 -3.78 10.02 18.78
N GLY A 360 -4.26 9.37 17.73
CA GLY A 360 -4.43 7.90 17.69
C GLY A 360 -3.12 7.11 17.88
N THR A 361 -1.98 7.64 17.45
CA THR A 361 -0.67 7.00 17.66
C THR A 361 -0.24 6.93 19.14
N LYS A 362 -0.94 7.66 20.04
CA LYS A 362 -0.71 7.67 21.48
C LYS A 362 -1.77 6.86 22.24
N MET A 363 -2.82 6.41 21.57
CA MET A 363 -3.93 5.67 22.16
C MET A 363 -3.55 4.20 22.38
N THR A 364 -4.09 3.62 23.45
CA THR A 364 -4.09 2.17 23.68
C THR A 364 -5.06 1.48 22.71
N GLU A 365 -4.96 0.14 22.62
CA GLU A 365 -5.89 -0.65 21.82
C GLU A 365 -7.35 -0.46 22.27
N GLU A 366 -7.59 -0.36 23.58
CA GLU A 366 -8.90 -0.10 24.15
C GLU A 366 -9.44 1.28 23.77
N GLU A 367 -8.60 2.32 23.86
CA GLU A 367 -8.96 3.68 23.48
C GLU A 367 -9.26 3.79 21.98
N LEU A 368 -8.48 3.12 21.11
CA LEU A 368 -8.76 3.04 19.67
C LEU A 368 -10.09 2.36 19.39
N LYS A 369 -10.41 1.29 20.12
CA LYS A 369 -11.69 0.60 19.99
C LYS A 369 -12.87 1.48 20.44
N GLU A 370 -12.73 2.21 21.53
CA GLU A 370 -13.73 3.18 22.00
C GLU A 370 -13.91 4.35 21.02
N ALA A 371 -12.86 4.70 20.28
CA ALA A 371 -12.88 5.67 19.20
C ALA A 371 -13.43 5.10 17.87
N HIS A 372 -13.95 3.87 17.85
CA HIS A 372 -14.49 3.16 16.68
C HIS A 372 -13.45 2.86 15.59
N ILE A 373 -12.17 2.79 15.93
CA ILE A 373 -11.09 2.38 15.05
C ILE A 373 -11.00 0.86 15.03
N ASN A 374 -11.09 0.28 13.84
CA ASN A 374 -11.09 -1.16 13.69
C ASN A 374 -9.68 -1.74 13.90
N GLN A 375 -9.63 -2.85 14.61
CA GLN A 375 -8.41 -3.60 14.88
C GLN A 375 -8.53 -5.01 14.33
N SER A 376 -7.47 -5.47 13.68
CA SER A 376 -7.36 -6.80 13.09
C SER A 376 -5.89 -7.16 12.92
N ILE A 377 -5.60 -8.43 12.73
CA ILE A 377 -4.28 -8.89 12.29
C ILE A 377 -4.11 -8.80 10.76
N SER A 378 -5.19 -8.53 10.02
CA SER A 378 -5.20 -8.32 8.58
C SER A 378 -5.48 -6.85 8.22
N HIS A 379 -5.01 -6.43 7.04
CA HIS A 379 -5.40 -5.22 6.34
C HIS A 379 -5.34 -5.55 4.85
N VAL A 380 -6.48 -5.50 4.17
CA VAL A 380 -6.57 -5.93 2.78
C VAL A 380 -7.45 -4.98 1.99
N ASP A 381 -6.82 -4.25 1.08
CA ASP A 381 -7.45 -3.28 0.20
C ASP A 381 -8.15 -3.97 -0.96
N PHE A 382 -9.37 -3.52 -1.27
CA PHE A 382 -10.11 -3.98 -2.43
C PHE A 382 -10.72 -2.79 -3.19
N MET A 383 -10.54 -2.80 -4.49
CA MET A 383 -10.85 -1.69 -5.38
C MET A 383 -12.34 -1.67 -5.73
N ILE A 384 -13.01 -0.56 -5.42
CA ILE A 384 -14.46 -0.38 -5.61
C ILE A 384 -14.79 0.73 -6.63
N GLY A 385 -13.81 1.56 -6.98
CA GLY A 385 -14.01 2.72 -7.84
C GLY A 385 -14.08 2.38 -9.32
N ASP A 386 -14.92 3.11 -10.03
CA ASP A 386 -15.03 3.12 -11.48
C ASP A 386 -15.34 4.53 -12.02
N ALA A 387 -15.38 4.68 -13.35
CA ALA A 387 -15.67 5.96 -14.01
C ALA A 387 -17.12 6.47 -13.81
N GLU A 388 -18.01 5.68 -13.21
CA GLU A 388 -19.40 6.05 -12.93
C GLU A 388 -19.66 6.30 -11.45
N MET A 389 -18.67 6.10 -10.58
CA MET A 389 -18.85 6.23 -9.13
C MET A 389 -19.06 7.67 -8.71
N ASP A 390 -20.15 7.90 -7.97
CA ASP A 390 -20.41 9.12 -7.24
C ASP A 390 -20.22 8.88 -5.74
N ILE A 391 -19.65 9.88 -5.04
CA ILE A 391 -19.48 9.84 -3.58
C ILE A 391 -19.97 11.17 -3.01
N ASP A 392 -20.86 11.09 -2.02
CA ASP A 392 -21.31 12.22 -1.23
C ASP A 392 -20.74 12.15 0.19
N GLY A 393 -20.16 13.24 0.66
CA GLY A 393 -19.88 13.45 2.07
C GLY A 393 -21.15 13.93 2.79
N ILE A 394 -21.48 13.31 3.92
CA ILE A 394 -22.66 13.60 4.72
C ILE A 394 -22.24 14.39 5.96
N LEU A 395 -22.83 15.57 6.17
CA LEU A 395 -22.64 16.39 7.38
C LEU A 395 -23.57 15.93 8.50
N GLU A 396 -23.33 16.40 9.73
CA GLU A 396 -24.10 16.04 10.93
C GLU A 396 -25.61 16.41 10.82
N ASP A 397 -25.93 17.46 10.05
CA ASP A 397 -27.30 17.87 9.76
C ASP A 397 -27.98 17.09 8.62
N GLY A 398 -27.27 16.11 8.04
CA GLY A 398 -27.73 15.30 6.92
C GLY A 398 -27.49 15.94 5.53
N THR A 399 -26.91 17.14 5.47
CA THR A 399 -26.55 17.78 4.20
C THR A 399 -25.52 16.93 3.46
N ARG A 400 -25.74 16.74 2.15
CA ARG A 400 -24.82 16.01 1.27
C ARG A 400 -24.00 16.96 0.43
N ILE A 401 -22.70 16.78 0.43
CA ILE A 401 -21.73 17.54 -0.37
C ILE A 401 -21.04 16.58 -1.34
N PRO A 402 -21.03 16.87 -2.65
CA PRO A 402 -20.32 16.05 -3.62
C PRO A 402 -18.82 15.99 -3.31
N VAL A 403 -18.31 14.77 -3.17
CA VAL A 403 -16.87 14.49 -3.02
C VAL A 403 -16.32 13.93 -4.33
N PHE A 404 -17.02 12.96 -4.93
CA PHE A 404 -16.73 12.45 -6.28
C PHE A 404 -17.96 12.54 -7.16
N ARG A 405 -17.70 12.79 -8.46
CA ARG A 405 -18.70 12.64 -9.53
C ARG A 405 -18.02 12.00 -10.73
N LYS A 406 -18.66 10.96 -11.26
CA LYS A 406 -18.13 10.17 -12.40
C LYS A 406 -16.69 9.75 -12.17
N GLY A 407 -16.43 9.18 -10.99
CA GLY A 407 -15.15 8.61 -10.60
C GLY A 407 -14.04 9.62 -10.30
N ASN A 408 -14.30 10.93 -10.31
CA ASN A 408 -13.26 11.95 -10.10
C ASN A 408 -13.69 12.98 -9.05
N TRP A 409 -12.70 13.73 -8.53
CA TRP A 409 -12.94 14.79 -7.57
C TRP A 409 -13.97 15.81 -8.07
N ALA A 410 -14.94 16.17 -7.23
CA ALA A 410 -16.01 17.12 -7.54
C ALA A 410 -15.72 18.55 -7.05
N PHE A 411 -14.50 18.82 -6.54
CA PHE A 411 -14.06 20.11 -5.98
C PHE A 411 -12.60 20.40 -6.28
#